data_8fc2213217b35eeaad68e48e9bfc8724
#
_entry.id   8fc2213217b35eeaad68e48e9bfc8724
#
_cell.length_a   1.000
_cell.length_b   1.000
_cell.length_c   1.000
_cell.angle_alpha   90.00
_cell.angle_beta   90.00
_cell.angle_gamma   90.00
#
_symmetry.space_group_name_H-M   'P 1'
#
loop_
_entity.id
_entity.type
_entity.pdbx_description
1 polymer ?
#
loop_
_entity_poly.entity_id
_entity_poly.type
_entity_poly.pdbx_seq_one_letter_code
_entity_poly.pdbx_strand_id
1 'polypeptide(L)'
;DVRMVCPLHGPIWRRDLGYLMDKYKKWASYQPEVRGVLIACASIYGGTETAAGILACRLAERGIPVELYDVSVTHCSYVLSDAFKYSHIVFASATYNNGIFTPMEELLRDIAHHALQDRTVALIQNGSWAPASGKLMAQILGEMKNMELLEQTVTLKSALAPGQDQ
;
A
#
# COMPACT_ATOMS: atom_id res chain seq x y z
N ASP A 1 22.70 -4.71 27.82
CA ASP A 1 23.52 -4.56 26.60
C ASP A 1 23.34 -5.78 25.72
N VAL A 2 22.71 -5.61 24.53
CA VAL A 2 22.48 -6.71 23.58
C VAL A 2 23.71 -6.87 22.70
N ARG A 3 24.35 -8.06 22.75
CA ARG A 3 25.57 -8.35 21.98
C ARG A 3 25.33 -9.25 20.76
N MET A 4 24.18 -9.91 20.71
CA MET A 4 23.81 -10.81 19.64
C MET A 4 22.29 -10.99 19.63
N VAL A 5 21.70 -11.11 18.45
CA VAL A 5 20.29 -11.45 18.29
C VAL A 5 20.20 -12.75 17.50
N CYS A 6 19.53 -13.75 18.11
CA CYS A 6 19.31 -15.07 17.53
C CYS A 6 17.79 -15.24 17.28
N PRO A 7 17.26 -14.82 16.14
CA PRO A 7 15.85 -15.01 15.85
C PRO A 7 15.53 -16.50 15.65
N LEU A 8 14.29 -16.89 15.94
CA LEU A 8 13.81 -18.25 15.64
C LEU A 8 13.82 -18.54 14.13
N HIS A 9 13.58 -17.49 13.31
CA HIS A 9 13.65 -17.53 11.87
C HIS A 9 14.52 -16.39 11.35
N GLY A 10 15.47 -16.70 10.45
CA GLY A 10 16.37 -15.72 9.86
C GLY A 10 17.81 -15.80 10.36
N PRO A 11 18.69 -14.89 9.92
CA PRO A 11 20.11 -14.92 10.25
C PRO A 11 20.39 -14.50 11.69
N ILE A 12 21.47 -15.02 12.26
CA ILE A 12 22.01 -14.55 13.54
C ILE A 12 22.73 -13.21 13.31
N TRP A 13 22.32 -12.19 14.07
CA TRP A 13 22.90 -10.85 14.01
C TRP A 13 24.00 -10.71 15.08
N ARG A 14 25.23 -10.49 14.64
CA ARG A 14 26.40 -10.27 15.51
C ARG A 14 27.05 -8.90 15.30
N ARG A 15 26.63 -8.19 14.25
CA ARG A 15 27.08 -6.84 13.89
C ARG A 15 25.85 -5.99 13.55
N ASP A 16 26.03 -4.70 13.49
CA ASP A 16 24.97 -3.73 13.11
C ASP A 16 23.68 -3.87 13.94
N LEU A 17 23.83 -4.27 15.21
CA LEU A 17 22.68 -4.48 16.11
C LEU A 17 21.88 -3.20 16.31
N GLY A 18 22.54 -2.02 16.27
CA GLY A 18 21.86 -0.73 16.31
C GLY A 18 20.85 -0.57 15.19
N TYR A 19 21.25 -0.89 13.97
CA TYR A 19 20.36 -0.88 12.80
C TYR A 19 19.13 -1.78 13.00
N LEU A 20 19.35 -3.04 13.39
CA LEU A 20 18.26 -3.99 13.63
C LEU A 20 17.32 -3.51 14.74
N MET A 21 17.86 -3.01 15.84
CA MET A 21 17.08 -2.55 16.99
C MET A 21 16.26 -1.29 16.63
N ASP A 22 16.80 -0.38 15.83
CA ASP A 22 16.08 0.81 15.38
C ASP A 22 14.92 0.44 14.43
N LYS A 23 15.16 -0.49 13.51
CA LYS A 23 14.10 -1.04 12.67
C LYS A 23 13.01 -1.70 13.50
N TYR A 24 13.40 -2.60 14.40
CA TYR A 24 12.46 -3.29 15.27
C TYR A 24 11.60 -2.34 16.11
N LYS A 25 12.21 -1.29 16.68
CA LYS A 25 11.47 -0.25 17.41
C LYS A 25 10.42 0.44 16.54
N LYS A 26 10.79 0.83 15.31
CA LYS A 26 9.86 1.46 14.37
C LYS A 26 8.69 0.53 14.04
N TRP A 27 8.96 -0.73 13.70
CA TRP A 27 7.91 -1.71 13.39
C TRP A 27 6.98 -1.96 14.59
N ALA A 28 7.56 -2.16 15.79
CA ALA A 28 6.79 -2.39 17.01
C ALA A 28 5.96 -1.17 17.47
N SER A 29 6.32 0.04 17.04
CA SER A 29 5.60 1.29 17.32
C SER A 29 4.82 1.81 16.12
N TYR A 30 4.78 1.08 15.01
CA TYR A 30 4.13 1.45 13.74
C TYR A 30 4.64 2.76 13.12
N GLN A 31 5.82 3.22 13.54
CA GLN A 31 6.44 4.40 12.94
C GLN A 31 6.99 4.09 11.55
N PRO A 32 6.62 4.86 10.52
CA PRO A 32 7.18 4.66 9.19
C PRO A 32 8.68 4.96 9.17
N GLU A 33 9.41 4.23 8.35
CA GLU A 33 10.85 4.44 8.17
C GLU A 33 11.15 5.56 7.19
N VAL A 34 10.26 5.73 6.20
CA VAL A 34 10.41 6.65 5.08
C VAL A 34 9.14 7.50 4.94
N ARG A 35 9.33 8.81 4.86
CA ARG A 35 8.27 9.72 4.44
C ARG A 35 8.16 9.65 2.91
N GLY A 36 7.31 8.76 2.43
CA GLY A 36 7.13 8.47 1.02
C GLY A 36 5.83 7.73 0.79
N VAL A 37 5.62 7.24 -0.41
CA VAL A 37 4.37 6.65 -0.87
C VAL A 37 4.59 5.22 -1.37
N LEU A 38 3.85 4.28 -0.81
CA LEU A 38 3.65 2.96 -1.38
C LEU A 38 2.41 2.99 -2.26
N ILE A 39 2.48 2.53 -3.49
CA ILE A 39 1.33 2.34 -4.38
C ILE A 39 1.14 0.84 -4.61
N ALA A 40 0.04 0.29 -4.10
CA ALA A 40 -0.39 -1.08 -4.37
C ALA A 40 -1.48 -1.05 -5.45
N CYS A 41 -1.23 -1.67 -6.59
CA CYS A 41 -2.12 -1.66 -7.74
C CYS A 41 -2.60 -3.06 -8.08
N ALA A 42 -3.90 -3.21 -8.33
CA ALA A 42 -4.53 -4.42 -8.84
C ALA A 42 -5.37 -4.09 -10.07
N SER A 43 -4.85 -4.45 -11.25
CA SER A 43 -5.45 -4.13 -12.54
C SER A 43 -5.81 -5.38 -13.32
N ILE A 44 -6.94 -5.38 -14.03
CA ILE A 44 -7.35 -6.51 -14.89
C ILE A 44 -6.94 -6.24 -16.35
N TYR A 45 -7.16 -5.02 -16.84
CA TYR A 45 -6.93 -4.65 -18.23
C TYR A 45 -5.94 -3.46 -18.39
N GLY A 46 -5.12 -3.18 -17.40
CA GLY A 46 -4.08 -2.15 -17.47
C GLY A 46 -4.53 -0.71 -17.14
N GLY A 47 -5.84 -0.41 -17.13
CA GLY A 47 -6.31 0.96 -16.90
C GLY A 47 -5.99 1.50 -15.49
N THR A 48 -6.13 0.67 -14.47
CA THR A 48 -5.75 1.03 -13.10
C THR A 48 -4.23 1.14 -12.94
N GLU A 49 -3.50 0.22 -13.58
CA GLU A 49 -2.03 0.20 -13.61
C GLU A 49 -1.47 1.47 -14.26
N THR A 50 -2.03 1.89 -15.39
CA THR A 50 -1.63 3.13 -16.08
C THR A 50 -1.78 4.34 -15.14
N ALA A 51 -2.91 4.46 -14.43
CA ALA A 51 -3.13 5.55 -13.50
C ALA A 51 -2.15 5.51 -12.31
N ALA A 52 -1.91 4.33 -11.76
CA ALA A 52 -0.94 4.13 -10.69
C ALA A 52 0.49 4.49 -11.14
N GLY A 53 0.87 4.12 -12.36
CA GLY A 53 2.17 4.45 -12.97
C GLY A 53 2.35 5.96 -13.18
N ILE A 54 1.31 6.66 -13.68
CA ILE A 54 1.34 8.13 -13.82
C ILE A 54 1.52 8.79 -12.46
N LEU A 55 0.77 8.35 -11.44
CA LEU A 55 0.92 8.87 -10.08
C LEU A 55 2.34 8.65 -9.55
N ALA A 56 2.90 7.46 -9.74
CA ALA A 56 4.27 7.15 -9.33
C ALA A 56 5.29 8.09 -10.00
N CYS A 57 5.18 8.32 -11.31
CA CYS A 57 6.03 9.26 -12.04
C CYS A 57 5.91 10.68 -11.49
N ARG A 58 4.67 11.17 -11.26
CA ARG A 58 4.43 12.50 -10.71
C ARG A 58 5.00 12.71 -9.31
N LEU A 59 4.95 11.68 -8.47
CA LEU A 59 5.56 11.70 -7.14
C LEU A 59 7.07 11.73 -7.24
N ALA A 60 7.67 10.89 -8.10
CA ALA A 60 9.10 10.84 -8.33
C ALA A 60 9.66 12.17 -8.89
N GLU A 61 8.95 12.81 -9.83
CA GLU A 61 9.30 14.14 -10.36
C GLU A 61 9.36 15.22 -9.26
N ARG A 62 8.58 15.04 -8.18
CA ARG A 62 8.60 15.93 -7.01
C ARG A 62 9.63 15.53 -5.95
N GLY A 63 10.46 14.52 -6.24
CA GLY A 63 11.46 14.00 -5.30
C GLY A 63 10.87 13.22 -4.12
N ILE A 64 9.63 12.77 -4.21
CA ILE A 64 8.98 11.96 -3.17
C ILE A 64 9.38 10.50 -3.38
N PRO A 65 9.94 9.82 -2.37
CA PRO A 65 10.20 8.39 -2.45
C PRO A 65 8.91 7.62 -2.71
N VAL A 66 8.91 6.82 -3.78
CA VAL A 66 7.73 6.04 -4.18
C VAL A 66 8.13 4.62 -4.54
N GLU A 67 7.29 3.68 -4.18
CA GLU A 67 7.36 2.28 -4.58
C GLU A 67 6.02 1.87 -5.17
N LEU A 68 6.03 1.14 -6.29
CA LEU A 68 4.82 0.70 -6.99
C LEU A 68 4.86 -0.83 -7.16
N TYR A 69 3.81 -1.48 -6.69
CA TYR A 69 3.62 -2.92 -6.84
C TYR A 69 2.34 -3.25 -7.61
N ASP A 70 2.46 -4.13 -8.60
CA ASP A 70 1.32 -4.91 -9.08
C ASP A 70 1.10 -6.09 -8.14
N VAL A 71 0.04 -6.02 -7.35
CA VAL A 71 -0.28 -7.04 -6.34
C VAL A 71 -0.82 -8.35 -6.96
N SER A 72 -1.10 -8.36 -8.26
CA SER A 72 -1.53 -9.57 -8.98
C SER A 72 -0.37 -10.53 -9.24
N VAL A 73 0.86 -10.01 -9.25
CA VAL A 73 2.09 -10.78 -9.58
C VAL A 73 3.16 -10.69 -8.49
N THR A 74 3.00 -9.78 -7.53
CA THR A 74 3.94 -9.59 -6.42
C THR A 74 3.43 -10.32 -5.19
N HIS A 75 4.28 -11.13 -4.56
CA HIS A 75 3.91 -11.79 -3.32
C HIS A 75 3.60 -10.76 -2.22
N CYS A 76 2.48 -10.95 -1.51
CA CYS A 76 1.95 -9.99 -0.53
C CYS A 76 2.97 -9.60 0.55
N SER A 77 3.90 -10.48 0.94
CA SER A 77 4.91 -10.19 1.96
C SER A 77 5.84 -9.03 1.62
N TYR A 78 6.15 -8.80 0.33
CA TYR A 78 6.95 -7.64 -0.08
C TYR A 78 6.16 -6.35 0.09
N VAL A 79 4.91 -6.36 -0.37
CA VAL A 79 4.01 -5.21 -0.25
C VAL A 79 3.72 -4.88 1.21
N LEU A 80 3.48 -5.91 2.04
CA LEU A 80 3.28 -5.77 3.48
C LEU A 80 4.52 -5.17 4.18
N SER A 81 5.72 -5.64 3.83
CA SER A 81 6.97 -5.08 4.37
C SER A 81 7.09 -3.59 4.08
N ASP A 82 6.79 -3.18 2.85
CA ASP A 82 6.83 -1.77 2.46
C ASP A 82 5.64 -0.96 3.00
N ALA A 83 4.51 -1.58 3.31
CA ALA A 83 3.40 -0.92 4.03
C ALA A 83 3.82 -0.50 5.46
N PHE A 84 4.69 -1.24 6.11
CA PHE A 84 5.31 -0.82 7.38
C PHE A 84 6.38 0.26 7.20
N LYS A 85 7.06 0.29 6.05
CA LYS A 85 8.16 1.20 5.76
C LYS A 85 7.70 2.61 5.37
N TYR A 86 6.67 2.72 4.53
CA TYR A 86 6.20 4.00 4.00
C TYR A 86 5.12 4.65 4.87
N SER A 87 5.12 5.99 4.90
CA SER A 87 4.15 6.79 5.67
C SER A 87 2.79 6.92 4.99
N HIS A 88 2.74 6.86 3.66
CA HIS A 88 1.53 7.00 2.87
C HIS A 88 1.33 5.76 1.99
N ILE A 89 0.09 5.35 1.82
CA ILE A 89 -0.26 4.20 0.98
C ILE A 89 -1.37 4.60 0.01
N VAL A 90 -1.20 4.23 -1.24
CA VAL A 90 -2.26 4.32 -2.26
C VAL A 90 -2.71 2.91 -2.61
N PHE A 91 -3.99 2.62 -2.42
CA PHE A 91 -4.59 1.38 -2.92
C PHE A 91 -5.38 1.68 -4.19
N ALA A 92 -4.94 1.10 -5.31
CA ALA A 92 -5.55 1.26 -6.62
C ALA A 92 -6.12 -0.07 -7.10
N SER A 93 -7.45 -0.20 -7.17
CA SER A 93 -8.08 -1.48 -7.50
C SER A 93 -9.18 -1.37 -8.55
N ALA A 94 -9.19 -2.34 -9.46
CA ALA A 94 -10.35 -2.59 -10.30
C ALA A 94 -11.52 -3.15 -9.46
N THR A 95 -12.76 -2.86 -9.90
CA THR A 95 -13.96 -3.51 -9.39
C THR A 95 -14.15 -4.83 -10.12
N TYR A 96 -14.31 -5.92 -9.38
CA TYR A 96 -14.54 -7.25 -9.91
C TYR A 96 -15.73 -7.91 -9.20
N ASN A 97 -16.71 -8.40 -9.95
CA ASN A 97 -17.93 -9.00 -9.41
C ASN A 97 -18.63 -8.15 -8.32
N ASN A 98 -18.73 -6.84 -8.54
CA ASN A 98 -19.23 -5.85 -7.57
C ASN A 98 -18.40 -5.77 -6.27
N GLY A 99 -17.22 -6.37 -6.23
CA GLY A 99 -16.29 -6.42 -5.12
C GLY A 99 -14.95 -5.73 -5.43
N ILE A 100 -14.02 -5.87 -4.53
CA ILE A 100 -12.62 -5.54 -4.74
C ILE A 100 -12.01 -6.65 -5.62
N PHE A 101 -11.08 -6.31 -6.52
CA PHE A 101 -10.35 -7.34 -7.24
C PHE A 101 -9.55 -8.20 -6.25
N THR A 102 -9.70 -9.52 -6.36
CA THR A 102 -9.26 -10.52 -5.36
C THR A 102 -7.85 -10.30 -4.80
N PRO A 103 -6.80 -10.05 -5.62
CA PRO A 103 -5.45 -9.85 -5.07
C PRO A 103 -5.35 -8.64 -4.14
N MET A 104 -6.11 -7.57 -4.42
CA MET A 104 -6.17 -6.39 -3.56
C MET A 104 -6.94 -6.67 -2.27
N GLU A 105 -8.03 -7.40 -2.33
CA GLU A 105 -8.79 -7.76 -1.13
C GLU A 105 -7.96 -8.63 -0.19
N GLU A 106 -7.24 -9.61 -0.73
CA GLU A 106 -6.33 -10.48 0.02
C GLU A 106 -5.23 -9.65 0.71
N LEU A 107 -4.59 -8.72 -0.01
CA LEU A 107 -3.59 -7.82 0.54
C LEU A 107 -4.15 -6.98 1.69
N LEU A 108 -5.32 -6.36 1.51
CA LEU A 108 -5.93 -5.50 2.54
C LEU A 108 -6.27 -6.30 3.81
N ARG A 109 -6.77 -7.53 3.67
CA ARG A 109 -7.04 -8.41 4.80
C ARG A 109 -5.76 -8.83 5.51
N ASP A 110 -4.69 -9.12 4.76
CA ASP A 110 -3.38 -9.45 5.33
C ASP A 110 -2.79 -8.27 6.11
N ILE A 111 -2.84 -7.06 5.55
CA ILE A 111 -2.43 -5.83 6.23
C ILE A 111 -3.24 -5.62 7.52
N ALA A 112 -4.56 -5.85 7.49
CA ALA A 112 -5.42 -5.74 8.66
C ALA A 112 -5.08 -6.79 9.73
N HIS A 113 -4.81 -8.04 9.36
CA HIS A 113 -4.38 -9.09 10.27
C HIS A 113 -3.05 -8.78 10.97
N HIS A 114 -2.16 -8.04 10.29
CA HIS A 114 -0.90 -7.56 10.88
C HIS A 114 -1.07 -6.26 11.68
N ALA A 115 -2.32 -5.81 11.84
CA ALA A 115 -2.68 -4.64 12.64
C ALA A 115 -1.90 -3.36 12.28
N LEU A 116 -1.55 -3.19 10.97
CA LEU A 116 -0.93 -1.96 10.51
C LEU A 116 -1.80 -0.76 10.88
N GLN A 117 -1.17 0.31 11.33
CA GLN A 117 -1.86 1.52 11.80
C GLN A 117 -1.02 2.76 11.53
N ASP A 118 -1.59 3.94 11.80
CA ASP A 118 -0.90 5.23 11.70
C ASP A 118 -0.38 5.51 10.27
N ARG A 119 -1.24 5.33 9.25
CA ARG A 119 -0.93 5.61 7.84
C ARG A 119 -1.96 6.54 7.22
N THR A 120 -1.49 7.46 6.38
CA THR A 120 -2.37 8.24 5.49
C THR A 120 -2.62 7.44 4.21
N VAL A 121 -3.88 7.31 3.81
CA VAL A 121 -4.29 6.41 2.71
C VAL A 121 -5.09 7.17 1.67
N ALA A 122 -4.73 6.99 0.39
CA ALA A 122 -5.52 7.41 -0.76
C ALA A 122 -6.06 6.20 -1.52
N LEU A 123 -7.23 6.38 -2.16
CA LEU A 123 -7.90 5.32 -2.90
C LEU A 123 -8.10 5.71 -4.36
N ILE A 124 -7.79 4.77 -5.24
CA ILE A 124 -8.12 4.80 -6.66
C ILE A 124 -9.01 3.59 -6.96
N GLN A 125 -10.22 3.83 -7.45
CA GLN A 125 -11.11 2.78 -7.89
C GLN A 125 -11.30 2.82 -9.40
N ASN A 126 -11.48 1.65 -9.99
CA ASN A 126 -11.80 1.54 -11.41
C ASN A 126 -12.98 0.59 -11.64
N GLY A 127 -13.89 0.99 -12.50
CA GLY A 127 -15.02 0.15 -12.89
C GLY A 127 -15.81 0.78 -14.02
N SER A 128 -16.08 0.01 -15.09
CA SER A 128 -16.74 0.52 -16.30
C SER A 128 -18.17 0.97 -16.05
N TRP A 129 -18.93 0.24 -15.21
CA TRP A 129 -20.37 0.42 -15.00
C TRP A 129 -20.69 0.98 -13.62
N ALA A 130 -20.25 0.28 -12.58
CA ALA A 130 -20.52 0.62 -11.19
C ALA A 130 -19.24 0.42 -10.37
N PRO A 131 -18.31 1.40 -10.34
CA PRO A 131 -17.11 1.28 -9.52
C PRO A 131 -17.50 1.19 -8.05
N ALA A 132 -17.14 0.08 -7.40
CA ALA A 132 -17.49 -0.22 -6.01
C ALA A 132 -16.27 -0.50 -5.13
N SER A 133 -15.11 -0.80 -5.75
CA SER A 133 -13.91 -1.21 -5.00
C SER A 133 -13.45 -0.17 -3.99
N GLY A 134 -13.54 1.13 -4.30
CA GLY A 134 -13.13 2.20 -3.39
C GLY A 134 -13.91 2.20 -2.08
N LYS A 135 -15.25 2.11 -2.15
CA LYS A 135 -16.09 2.04 -0.96
C LYS A 135 -15.77 0.81 -0.10
N LEU A 136 -15.57 -0.33 -0.74
CA LEU A 136 -15.28 -1.59 -0.03
C LEU A 136 -13.87 -1.57 0.60
N MET A 137 -12.88 -1.01 -0.10
CA MET A 137 -11.54 -0.78 0.46
C MET A 137 -11.61 0.16 1.67
N ALA A 138 -12.37 1.26 1.56
CA ALA A 138 -12.56 2.20 2.67
C ALA A 138 -13.22 1.53 3.89
N GLN A 139 -14.14 0.58 3.70
CA GLN A 139 -14.74 -0.16 4.81
C GLN A 139 -13.71 -1.01 5.56
N ILE A 140 -12.88 -1.78 4.85
CA ILE A 140 -11.82 -2.59 5.47
C ILE A 140 -10.83 -1.70 6.22
N LEU A 141 -10.39 -0.60 5.60
CA LEU A 141 -9.43 0.33 6.19
C LEU A 141 -10.01 1.09 7.38
N GLY A 142 -11.32 1.38 7.37
CA GLY A 142 -12.01 2.05 8.47
C GLY A 142 -12.12 1.21 9.75
N GLU A 143 -11.95 -0.10 9.65
CA GLU A 143 -11.88 -1.00 10.82
C GLU A 143 -10.48 -1.04 11.44
N MET A 144 -9.47 -0.50 10.73
CA MET A 144 -8.09 -0.46 11.20
C MET A 144 -7.82 0.81 12.01
N LYS A 145 -6.94 0.68 12.99
CA LYS A 145 -6.63 1.78 13.91
C LYS A 145 -5.86 2.90 13.22
N ASN A 146 -6.31 4.15 13.42
CA ASN A 146 -5.62 5.36 12.98
C ASN A 146 -5.22 5.37 11.49
N MET A 147 -6.05 4.81 10.62
CA MET A 147 -5.90 4.95 9.18
C MET A 147 -6.59 6.25 8.75
N GLU A 148 -5.81 7.21 8.31
CA GLU A 148 -6.31 8.49 7.81
C GLU A 148 -6.60 8.38 6.31
N LEU A 149 -7.88 8.18 5.96
CA LEU A 149 -8.28 8.13 4.56
C LEU A 149 -8.46 9.56 4.03
N LEU A 150 -7.86 9.85 2.87
CA LEU A 150 -8.12 11.09 2.14
C LEU A 150 -9.58 11.12 1.68
N GLU A 151 -10.21 12.29 1.77
CA GLU A 151 -11.64 12.47 1.46
C GLU A 151 -11.98 12.12 0.00
N GLN A 152 -11.05 12.39 -0.93
CA GLN A 152 -11.26 12.12 -2.34
C GLN A 152 -10.80 10.73 -2.74
N THR A 153 -11.74 9.91 -3.22
CA THR A 153 -11.43 8.69 -3.97
C THR A 153 -11.40 9.01 -5.47
N VAL A 154 -10.27 8.74 -6.12
CA VAL A 154 -10.16 8.89 -7.57
C VAL A 154 -10.94 7.75 -8.24
N THR A 155 -11.85 8.11 -9.13
CA THR A 155 -12.69 7.14 -9.85
C THR A 155 -12.36 7.13 -11.34
N LEU A 156 -11.97 5.96 -11.83
CA LEU A 156 -11.73 5.68 -13.24
C LEU A 156 -12.91 4.90 -13.82
N LYS A 157 -13.23 5.17 -15.09
CA LYS A 157 -14.20 4.38 -15.87
C LYS A 157 -13.46 3.70 -17.01
N SER A 158 -12.85 2.55 -16.70
CA SER A 158 -11.97 1.74 -17.56
C SER A 158 -10.59 2.36 -17.79
N ALA A 159 -10.49 3.51 -18.43
CA ALA A 159 -9.27 4.24 -18.72
C ALA A 159 -9.31 5.65 -18.12
N LEU A 160 -8.16 6.30 -18.05
CA LEU A 160 -8.06 7.71 -17.69
C LEU A 160 -8.82 8.58 -18.72
N ALA A 161 -9.68 9.44 -18.23
CA ALA A 161 -10.30 10.46 -19.07
C ALA A 161 -9.32 11.64 -19.31
N PRO A 162 -9.50 12.43 -20.39
CA PRO A 162 -8.70 13.63 -20.62
C PRO A 162 -8.72 14.55 -19.39
N GLY A 163 -7.55 14.96 -18.92
CA GLY A 163 -7.39 15.83 -17.76
C GLY A 163 -7.35 15.13 -16.39
N GLN A 164 -7.53 13.81 -16.31
CA GLN A 164 -7.35 13.05 -15.08
C GLN A 164 -5.87 12.71 -14.77
N ASP A 165 -4.99 13.02 -15.68
CA ASP A 165 -3.54 12.83 -15.57
C ASP A 165 -2.80 14.03 -14.97
N GLN A 166 -3.52 15.10 -14.56
CA GLN A 166 -2.98 16.35 -14.03
C GLN A 166 -2.84 16.37 -12.52
#